data_eacd936b619b1efa13e4045a4a8e16e1
#
_entry.id   eacd936b619b1efa13e4045a4a8e16e1
#
_cell.length_a   1.000
_cell.length_b   1.000
_cell.length_c   1.000
_cell.angle_alpha   90.00
_cell.angle_beta   90.00
_cell.angle_gamma   90.00
#
_symmetry.space_group_name_H-M   'P 1'
#
loop_
_entity.id
_entity.type
_entity.pdbx_description
1 polymer ?
#
loop_
_entity_poly.entity_id
_entity_poly.type
_entity_poly.pdbx_seq_one_letter_code
_entity_poly.pdbx_strand_id
1 'polypeptide(L)'
;MEKEVYFFRLPYWKDLMLRHNLDVMHIEKNVCDNIVNTLLGIQRKSKDNLKYCLDLQSLGIRTELHPIPVGDKLYLPPASYTMSASEKTLFCEVLKGVKFPDGYASDIRNNVDVKEKKLVGLKSHDNHVLLQYLLPLALRRILPEIVSAALIRVSNFFKQIYSPVIRISDMHKLESEIAETLSILETIFLPSFFDIMVHLMVHLPTQVRIAGPVQFRNMYPVER
;
A
#
# COMPACT_ATOMS: atom_id res chain seq x y z
N MET A 1 -21.08 -8.26 -33.47
CA MET A 1 -21.25 -9.55 -32.75
C MET A 1 -20.40 -9.46 -31.49
N GLU A 2 -21.03 -9.20 -30.37
CA GLU A 2 -20.36 -9.29 -29.07
C GLU A 2 -19.98 -10.76 -28.83
N LYS A 3 -18.70 -11.01 -28.61
CA LYS A 3 -18.23 -12.36 -28.23
C LYS A 3 -18.62 -12.61 -26.78
N GLU A 4 -19.72 -13.31 -26.59
CA GLU A 4 -20.12 -13.75 -25.26
C GLU A 4 -19.05 -14.64 -24.66
N VAL A 5 -18.56 -14.27 -23.47
CA VAL A 5 -17.52 -15.02 -22.79
C VAL A 5 -18.10 -16.36 -22.30
N TYR A 6 -17.40 -17.48 -22.53
CA TYR A 6 -17.85 -18.83 -22.23
C TYR A 6 -18.39 -19.03 -20.80
N PHE A 7 -17.84 -18.32 -19.82
CA PHE A 7 -18.29 -18.41 -18.42
C PHE A 7 -19.76 -18.01 -18.22
N PHE A 8 -20.29 -17.06 -19.01
CA PHE A 8 -21.70 -16.66 -18.89
C PHE A 8 -22.69 -17.72 -19.38
N ARG A 9 -22.20 -18.77 -20.05
CA ARG A 9 -23.01 -19.92 -20.48
C ARG A 9 -23.13 -20.99 -19.39
N LEU A 10 -22.37 -20.89 -18.30
CA LEU A 10 -22.44 -21.84 -17.19
C LEU A 10 -23.72 -21.58 -16.37
N PRO A 11 -24.58 -22.59 -16.15
CA PRO A 11 -25.89 -22.39 -15.51
C PRO A 11 -25.80 -21.75 -14.11
N TYR A 12 -24.75 -22.07 -13.37
CA TYR A 12 -24.52 -21.60 -12.00
C TYR A 12 -23.82 -20.23 -11.93
N TRP A 13 -23.24 -19.74 -13.05
CA TRP A 13 -22.41 -18.52 -13.05
C TRP A 13 -23.16 -17.26 -12.61
N LYS A 14 -24.43 -17.15 -13.02
CA LYS A 14 -25.30 -16.02 -12.65
C LYS A 14 -25.62 -15.98 -11.16
N ASP A 15 -25.63 -17.14 -10.49
CA ASP A 15 -26.03 -17.30 -9.10
C ASP A 15 -24.83 -17.20 -8.12
N LEU A 16 -23.60 -17.09 -8.66
CA LEU A 16 -22.41 -16.89 -7.84
C LEU A 16 -22.40 -15.49 -7.25
N MET A 17 -22.35 -15.40 -5.91
CA MET A 17 -22.20 -14.16 -5.17
C MET A 17 -20.84 -13.48 -5.48
N LEU A 18 -19.82 -14.28 -5.73
CA LEU A 18 -18.49 -13.83 -6.10
C LEU A 18 -18.03 -14.62 -7.33
N ARG A 19 -18.02 -13.97 -8.49
CA ARG A 19 -17.69 -14.63 -9.77
C ARG A 19 -16.20 -14.81 -9.98
N HIS A 20 -15.38 -13.92 -9.41
CA HIS A 20 -13.92 -14.04 -9.32
C HIS A 20 -13.44 -13.28 -8.10
N ASN A 21 -12.43 -13.82 -7.45
CA ASN A 21 -11.80 -13.18 -6.30
C ASN A 21 -10.84 -12.09 -6.76
N LEU A 22 -10.76 -11.01 -5.99
CA LEU A 22 -9.64 -10.08 -6.11
C LEU A 22 -8.35 -10.77 -5.67
N ASP A 23 -7.29 -10.54 -6.40
CA ASP A 23 -5.96 -10.99 -6.02
C ASP A 23 -5.42 -10.11 -4.90
N VAL A 24 -5.61 -10.57 -3.66
CA VAL A 24 -5.21 -9.81 -2.46
C VAL A 24 -3.71 -9.64 -2.38
N MET A 25 -2.94 -10.63 -2.85
CA MET A 25 -1.48 -10.57 -2.88
C MET A 25 -1.00 -9.44 -3.81
N HIS A 26 -1.61 -9.33 -4.98
CA HIS A 26 -1.29 -8.28 -5.93
C HIS A 26 -1.70 -6.89 -5.42
N ILE A 27 -2.87 -6.79 -4.77
CA ILE A 27 -3.32 -5.54 -4.13
C ILE A 27 -2.33 -5.13 -3.04
N GLU A 28 -2.00 -6.03 -2.11
CA GLU A 28 -1.07 -5.78 -1.01
C GLU A 28 0.29 -5.30 -1.52
N LYS A 29 0.85 -6.02 -2.52
CA LYS A 29 2.11 -5.64 -3.16
C LYS A 29 2.06 -4.22 -3.72
N ASN A 30 1.03 -3.89 -4.48
CA ASN A 30 0.93 -2.56 -5.10
C ASN A 30 0.70 -1.45 -4.07
N VAL A 31 -0.08 -1.71 -3.03
CA VAL A 31 -0.26 -0.78 -1.90
C VAL A 31 1.08 -0.56 -1.18
N CYS A 32 1.83 -1.62 -0.90
CA CYS A 32 3.16 -1.53 -0.29
C CYS A 32 4.13 -0.72 -1.18
N ASP A 33 4.21 -1.06 -2.46
CA ASP A 33 5.04 -0.35 -3.44
C ASP A 33 4.66 1.14 -3.51
N ASN A 34 3.38 1.46 -3.54
CA ASN A 34 2.88 2.83 -3.56
C ASN A 34 3.32 3.61 -2.31
N ILE A 35 3.10 3.04 -1.11
CA ILE A 35 3.52 3.65 0.16
C ILE A 35 5.03 3.90 0.16
N VAL A 36 5.82 2.86 -0.04
CA VAL A 36 7.29 2.93 0.07
C VAL A 36 7.89 3.89 -0.96
N ASN A 37 7.46 3.81 -2.22
CA ASN A 37 7.98 4.69 -3.26
C ASN A 37 7.60 6.16 -3.02
N THR A 38 6.41 6.43 -2.45
CA THR A 38 5.96 7.78 -2.11
C THR A 38 6.76 8.33 -0.93
N LEU A 39 6.94 7.57 0.16
CA LEU A 39 7.73 7.98 1.32
C LEU A 39 9.21 8.24 0.97
N LEU A 40 9.80 7.40 0.14
CA LEU A 40 11.18 7.55 -0.31
C LEU A 40 11.33 8.58 -1.46
N GLY A 41 10.23 9.05 -2.05
CA GLY A 41 10.25 10.00 -3.15
C GLY A 41 10.97 9.46 -4.39
N ILE A 42 10.76 8.20 -4.73
CA ILE A 42 11.41 7.54 -5.87
C ILE A 42 10.91 8.15 -7.18
N GLN A 43 11.80 8.74 -7.98
CA GLN A 43 11.44 9.34 -9.26
C GLN A 43 10.63 8.37 -10.15
N ARG A 44 9.58 8.88 -10.78
CA ARG A 44 8.66 8.16 -11.68
C ARG A 44 7.81 7.07 -11.00
N LYS A 45 8.06 6.74 -9.73
CA LYS A 45 7.27 5.78 -8.95
C LYS A 45 6.52 6.45 -7.81
N SER A 46 7.07 7.52 -7.25
CA SER A 46 6.35 8.36 -6.29
C SER A 46 5.12 8.99 -6.96
N LYS A 47 4.05 9.07 -6.21
CA LYS A 47 2.80 9.73 -6.63
C LYS A 47 2.89 11.25 -6.53
N ASP A 48 3.96 11.78 -5.91
CA ASP A 48 4.19 13.22 -5.76
C ASP A 48 4.95 13.74 -6.99
N ASN A 49 4.29 14.54 -7.78
CA ASN A 49 4.93 15.19 -8.91
C ASN A 49 4.34 16.58 -9.15
N LEU A 50 5.09 17.40 -9.90
CA LEU A 50 4.75 18.79 -10.20
C LEU A 50 3.35 18.95 -10.80
N LYS A 51 2.91 18.02 -11.65
CA LYS A 51 1.60 18.11 -12.31
C LYS A 51 0.47 18.11 -11.28
N TYR A 52 0.50 17.17 -10.32
CA TYR A 52 -0.53 17.11 -9.28
C TYR A 52 -0.50 18.31 -8.34
N CYS A 53 0.67 18.84 -8.03
CA CYS A 53 0.77 20.06 -7.23
C CYS A 53 0.20 21.29 -7.96
N LEU A 54 0.36 21.38 -9.28
CA LEU A 54 -0.28 22.39 -10.12
C LEU A 54 -1.80 22.21 -10.19
N ASP A 55 -2.28 20.97 -10.23
CA ASP A 55 -3.72 20.66 -10.17
C ASP A 55 -4.31 21.11 -8.83
N LEU A 56 -3.63 20.85 -7.69
CA LEU A 56 -4.03 21.35 -6.37
C LEU A 56 -4.07 22.90 -6.34
N GLN A 57 -3.08 23.54 -6.94
CA GLN A 57 -3.03 24.99 -7.04
C GLN A 57 -4.21 25.54 -7.85
N SER A 58 -4.56 24.93 -8.98
CA SER A 58 -5.70 25.33 -9.80
C SER A 58 -7.05 25.17 -9.09
N LEU A 59 -7.14 24.18 -8.20
CA LEU A 59 -8.33 23.90 -7.37
C LEU A 59 -8.39 24.75 -6.09
N GLY A 60 -7.30 25.46 -5.74
CA GLY A 60 -7.23 26.26 -4.53
C GLY A 60 -7.22 25.46 -3.23
N ILE A 61 -6.83 24.17 -3.27
CA ILE A 61 -6.78 23.27 -2.10
C ILE A 61 -5.34 22.91 -1.76
N ARG A 62 -5.08 22.54 -0.49
CA ARG A 62 -3.74 22.12 -0.01
C ARG A 62 -2.66 23.15 -0.36
N THR A 63 -2.88 24.41 0.02
CA THR A 63 -2.02 25.55 -0.34
C THR A 63 -0.57 25.37 0.12
N GLU A 64 -0.34 24.61 1.16
CA GLU A 64 0.98 24.25 1.69
C GLU A 64 1.82 23.41 0.71
N LEU A 65 1.19 22.76 -0.27
CA LEU A 65 1.85 21.94 -1.28
C LEU A 65 1.94 22.62 -2.66
N HIS A 66 1.52 23.88 -2.77
CA HIS A 66 1.58 24.59 -4.03
C HIS A 66 3.03 24.83 -4.45
N PRO A 67 3.37 24.65 -5.74
CA PRO A 67 4.71 24.91 -6.24
C PRO A 67 5.12 26.37 -6.03
N ILE A 68 6.32 26.57 -5.52
CA ILE A 68 6.88 27.90 -5.26
C ILE A 68 7.89 28.22 -6.37
N PRO A 69 7.76 29.35 -7.11
CA PRO A 69 8.74 29.75 -8.09
C PRO A 69 10.04 30.19 -7.39
N VAL A 70 11.15 29.58 -7.80
CA VAL A 70 12.51 29.91 -7.33
C VAL A 70 13.39 30.11 -8.56
N GLY A 71 13.58 31.37 -8.98
CA GLY A 71 14.20 31.70 -10.26
C GLY A 71 13.43 31.08 -11.43
N ASP A 72 14.13 30.39 -12.33
CA ASP A 72 13.52 29.73 -13.49
C ASP A 72 12.95 28.32 -13.19
N LYS A 73 12.96 27.89 -11.93
CA LYS A 73 12.51 26.56 -11.50
C LYS A 73 11.34 26.64 -10.52
N LEU A 74 10.50 25.60 -10.53
CA LEU A 74 9.46 25.41 -9.53
C LEU A 74 9.99 24.49 -8.43
N TYR A 75 9.95 24.97 -7.19
CA TYR A 75 10.24 24.19 -6.00
C TYR A 75 8.94 23.57 -5.47
N LEU A 76 8.98 22.27 -5.17
CA LEU A 76 7.88 21.55 -4.54
C LEU A 76 8.12 21.49 -3.03
N PRO A 77 7.26 22.12 -2.21
CA PRO A 77 7.35 22.01 -0.76
C PRO A 77 7.21 20.53 -0.34
N PRO A 78 7.97 20.08 0.68
CA PRO A 78 7.85 18.72 1.18
C PRO A 78 6.49 18.55 1.88
N ALA A 79 5.78 17.46 1.56
CA ALA A 79 4.59 17.08 2.27
C ALA A 79 4.93 16.48 3.66
N SER A 80 3.94 16.40 4.54
CA SER A 80 4.12 15.87 5.92
C SER A 80 4.67 14.43 5.98
N TYR A 81 4.49 13.66 4.92
CA TYR A 81 4.99 12.30 4.78
C TYR A 81 6.33 12.21 4.02
N THR A 82 6.86 13.33 3.53
CA THR A 82 8.12 13.34 2.77
C THR A 82 9.29 13.18 3.71
N MET A 83 9.98 12.07 3.64
CA MET A 83 11.19 11.83 4.42
C MET A 83 12.34 12.71 3.96
N SER A 84 13.06 13.31 4.91
CA SER A 84 14.34 13.97 4.69
C SER A 84 15.42 12.95 4.27
N ALA A 85 16.56 13.47 3.79
CA ALA A 85 17.67 12.61 3.39
C ALA A 85 18.20 11.72 4.53
N SER A 86 18.23 12.23 5.76
CA SER A 86 18.63 11.49 6.97
C SER A 86 17.61 10.43 7.36
N GLU A 87 16.32 10.75 7.31
CA GLU A 87 15.24 9.82 7.61
C GLU A 87 15.17 8.66 6.60
N LYS A 88 15.35 8.93 5.30
CA LYS A 88 15.48 7.88 4.27
C LYS A 88 16.66 6.95 4.54
N THR A 89 17.79 7.50 4.97
CA THR A 89 18.97 6.71 5.33
C THR A 89 18.65 5.82 6.53
N LEU A 90 18.09 6.40 7.61
CA LEU A 90 17.71 5.67 8.81
C LEU A 90 16.69 4.56 8.49
N PHE A 91 15.67 4.84 7.69
CA PHE A 91 14.70 3.85 7.23
C PHE A 91 15.37 2.67 6.53
N CYS A 92 16.27 2.94 5.58
CA CYS A 92 17.02 1.91 4.88
C CYS A 92 17.97 1.13 5.81
N GLU A 93 18.64 1.80 6.76
CA GLU A 93 19.50 1.14 7.74
C GLU A 93 18.72 0.21 8.67
N VAL A 94 17.55 0.63 9.14
CA VAL A 94 16.66 -0.23 9.95
C VAL A 94 16.30 -1.49 9.17
N LEU A 95 15.88 -1.36 7.92
CA LEU A 95 15.55 -2.53 7.09
C LEU A 95 16.79 -3.39 6.78
N LYS A 96 17.96 -2.78 6.57
CA LYS A 96 19.23 -3.49 6.36
C LYS A 96 19.69 -4.27 7.58
N GLY A 97 19.32 -3.83 8.78
CA GLY A 97 19.64 -4.47 10.04
C GLY A 97 18.74 -5.65 10.42
N VAL A 98 17.61 -5.83 9.74
CA VAL A 98 16.65 -6.91 10.08
C VAL A 98 17.22 -8.27 9.72
N LYS A 99 17.09 -9.22 10.65
CA LYS A 99 17.38 -10.64 10.42
C LYS A 99 16.13 -11.46 10.71
N PHE A 100 15.73 -12.28 9.77
CA PHE A 100 14.67 -13.25 9.96
C PHE A 100 15.24 -14.61 10.33
N PRO A 101 14.49 -15.46 11.07
CA PRO A 101 14.82 -16.88 11.20
C PRO A 101 14.86 -17.56 9.84
N ASP A 102 15.71 -18.58 9.72
CA ASP A 102 15.85 -19.36 8.50
C ASP A 102 14.49 -19.94 8.07
N GLY A 103 14.18 -19.82 6.77
CA GLY A 103 12.93 -20.33 6.20
C GLY A 103 11.67 -19.48 6.43
N TYR A 104 11.75 -18.39 7.21
CA TYR A 104 10.58 -17.52 7.46
C TYR A 104 10.29 -16.56 6.30
N ALA A 105 11.31 -15.88 5.82
CA ALA A 105 11.22 -14.91 4.73
C ALA A 105 12.53 -14.85 3.95
N SER A 106 12.48 -14.29 2.74
CA SER A 106 13.69 -13.95 2.00
C SER A 106 14.46 -12.85 2.75
N ASP A 107 15.76 -12.80 2.50
CA ASP A 107 16.63 -11.81 3.13
C ASP A 107 16.44 -10.43 2.48
N ILE A 108 15.52 -9.64 3.04
CA ILE A 108 15.19 -8.28 2.55
C ILE A 108 16.43 -7.37 2.49
N ARG A 109 17.48 -7.67 3.27
CA ARG A 109 18.72 -6.88 3.28
C ARG A 109 19.36 -6.78 1.90
N ASN A 110 19.21 -7.81 1.08
CA ASN A 110 19.75 -7.84 -0.28
C ASN A 110 19.02 -6.87 -1.23
N ASN A 111 17.82 -6.47 -0.87
CA ASN A 111 16.96 -5.58 -1.64
C ASN A 111 17.08 -4.11 -1.20
N VAL A 112 17.83 -3.81 -0.13
CA VAL A 112 17.99 -2.47 0.43
C VAL A 112 19.29 -1.83 -0.05
N ASP A 113 19.15 -0.76 -0.83
CA ASP A 113 20.26 0.10 -1.23
C ASP A 113 20.27 1.38 -0.35
N VAL A 114 21.15 1.39 0.66
CA VAL A 114 21.27 2.51 1.60
C VAL A 114 21.86 3.76 0.93
N LYS A 115 22.77 3.60 -0.04
CA LYS A 115 23.41 4.72 -0.74
C LYS A 115 22.40 5.46 -1.60
N GLU A 116 21.65 4.72 -2.39
CA GLU A 116 20.61 5.26 -3.28
C GLU A 116 19.27 5.49 -2.56
N LYS A 117 19.16 5.09 -1.27
CA LYS A 117 17.96 5.22 -0.43
C LYS A 117 16.72 4.67 -1.10
N LYS A 118 16.81 3.44 -1.61
CA LYS A 118 15.73 2.75 -2.33
C LYS A 118 15.67 1.27 -2.02
N LEU A 119 14.51 0.68 -2.26
CA LEU A 119 14.32 -0.76 -2.26
C LEU A 119 14.22 -1.25 -3.71
N VAL A 120 14.88 -2.37 -4.03
CA VAL A 120 14.98 -2.89 -5.40
C VAL A 120 14.72 -4.39 -5.42
N GLY A 121 13.91 -4.84 -6.38
CA GLY A 121 13.73 -6.27 -6.64
C GLY A 121 12.90 -7.01 -5.59
N LEU A 122 12.05 -6.31 -4.82
CA LEU A 122 11.11 -6.95 -3.90
C LEU A 122 10.11 -7.82 -4.65
N LYS A 123 9.98 -9.07 -4.22
CA LYS A 123 8.92 -9.98 -4.67
C LYS A 123 7.63 -9.74 -3.88
N SER A 124 6.53 -10.37 -4.30
CA SER A 124 5.23 -10.21 -3.62
C SER A 124 5.30 -10.60 -2.15
N HIS A 125 5.98 -11.69 -1.81
CA HIS A 125 6.17 -12.12 -0.43
C HIS A 125 7.04 -11.15 0.39
N ASP A 126 8.04 -10.53 -0.22
CA ASP A 126 8.87 -9.52 0.47
C ASP A 126 8.04 -8.27 0.81
N ASN A 127 7.16 -7.86 -0.09
CA ASN A 127 6.22 -6.76 0.14
C ASN A 127 5.21 -7.10 1.26
N HIS A 128 4.74 -8.35 1.31
CA HIS A 128 3.89 -8.84 2.40
C HIS A 128 4.58 -8.70 3.76
N VAL A 129 5.80 -9.21 3.88
CA VAL A 129 6.59 -9.11 5.11
C VAL A 129 6.92 -7.65 5.45
N LEU A 130 7.29 -6.86 4.44
CA LEU A 130 7.58 -5.44 4.61
C LEU A 130 6.37 -4.67 5.13
N LEU A 131 5.23 -4.78 4.46
CA LEU A 131 4.03 -4.03 4.82
C LEU A 131 3.49 -4.44 6.19
N GLN A 132 3.39 -5.72 6.45
CA GLN A 132 2.74 -6.20 7.67
C GLN A 132 3.62 -6.12 8.91
N TYR A 133 4.91 -6.33 8.80
CA TYR A 133 5.78 -6.49 9.96
C TYR A 133 6.86 -5.41 10.09
N LEU A 134 7.53 -5.05 9.00
CA LEU A 134 8.69 -4.17 9.07
C LEU A 134 8.32 -2.70 9.00
N LEU A 135 7.37 -2.35 8.15
CA LEU A 135 6.95 -0.96 7.95
C LEU A 135 6.48 -0.30 9.26
N PRO A 136 5.60 -0.93 10.08
CA PRO A 136 5.21 -0.38 11.37
C PRO A 136 6.37 -0.11 12.33
N LEU A 137 7.39 -0.95 12.29
CA LEU A 137 8.58 -0.79 13.13
C LEU A 137 9.50 0.32 12.61
N ALA A 138 9.74 0.33 11.30
CA ALA A 138 10.64 1.27 10.66
C ALA A 138 10.12 2.72 10.71
N LEU A 139 8.80 2.92 10.61
CA LEU A 139 8.20 4.26 10.57
C LEU A 139 7.98 4.92 11.93
N ARG A 140 7.97 4.15 13.01
CA ARG A 140 7.49 4.56 14.33
C ARG A 140 8.14 5.84 14.90
N ARG A 141 9.36 6.18 14.47
CA ARG A 141 10.11 7.36 14.94
C ARG A 141 10.65 8.24 13.81
N ILE A 142 10.25 7.94 12.59
CA ILE A 142 10.75 8.62 11.39
C ILE A 142 9.73 9.64 10.89
N LEU A 143 8.46 9.26 10.87
CA LEU A 143 7.38 10.11 10.38
C LEU A 143 6.56 10.73 11.52
N PRO A 144 5.84 11.83 11.25
CA PRO A 144 4.84 12.37 12.16
C PRO A 144 3.84 11.30 12.61
N GLU A 145 3.38 11.39 13.86
CA GLU A 145 2.52 10.40 14.49
C GLU A 145 1.25 10.10 13.66
N ILE A 146 0.61 11.14 13.13
CA ILE A 146 -0.59 11.00 12.31
C ILE A 146 -0.35 10.16 11.05
N VAL A 147 0.81 10.34 10.40
CA VAL A 147 1.19 9.59 9.18
C VAL A 147 1.51 8.15 9.54
N SER A 148 2.38 7.95 10.54
CA SER A 148 2.77 6.60 10.97
C SER A 148 1.58 5.80 11.50
N ALA A 149 0.69 6.41 12.28
CA ALA A 149 -0.53 5.76 12.77
C ALA A 149 -1.45 5.31 11.63
N ALA A 150 -1.68 6.16 10.63
CA ALA A 150 -2.50 5.82 9.47
C ALA A 150 -1.89 4.63 8.68
N LEU A 151 -0.58 4.62 8.44
CA LEU A 151 0.10 3.53 7.75
C LEU A 151 0.13 2.23 8.57
N ILE A 152 0.23 2.32 9.91
CA ILE A 152 0.11 1.17 10.80
C ILE A 152 -1.30 0.57 10.73
N ARG A 153 -2.35 1.38 10.60
CA ARG A 153 -3.72 0.88 10.39
C ARG A 153 -3.84 0.06 9.10
N VAL A 154 -3.20 0.51 8.01
CA VAL A 154 -3.13 -0.28 6.75
C VAL A 154 -2.40 -1.62 6.97
N SER A 155 -1.28 -1.60 7.67
CA SER A 155 -0.53 -2.83 8.01
C SER A 155 -1.38 -3.81 8.82
N ASN A 156 -2.09 -3.31 9.83
CA ASN A 156 -2.98 -4.13 10.67
C ASN A 156 -4.19 -4.66 9.89
N PHE A 157 -4.72 -3.89 8.95
CA PHE A 157 -5.78 -4.35 8.05
C PHE A 157 -5.33 -5.59 7.27
N PHE A 158 -4.17 -5.55 6.59
CA PHE A 158 -3.66 -6.71 5.86
C PHE A 158 -3.38 -7.89 6.79
N LYS A 159 -2.81 -7.68 7.98
CA LYS A 159 -2.64 -8.75 8.98
C LYS A 159 -3.95 -9.45 9.33
N GLN A 160 -5.03 -8.68 9.51
CA GLN A 160 -6.33 -9.23 9.89
C GLN A 160 -6.94 -10.07 8.77
N ILE A 161 -6.92 -9.61 7.51
CA ILE A 161 -7.49 -10.39 6.39
C ILE A 161 -6.65 -11.62 6.03
N TYR A 162 -5.36 -11.63 6.35
CA TYR A 162 -4.49 -12.80 6.19
C TYR A 162 -4.52 -13.76 7.40
N SER A 163 -5.26 -13.41 8.45
CA SER A 163 -5.39 -14.31 9.60
C SER A 163 -5.98 -15.67 9.19
N PRO A 164 -5.44 -16.79 9.72
CA PRO A 164 -5.96 -18.13 9.42
C PRO A 164 -7.38 -18.35 9.95
N VAL A 165 -7.74 -17.63 11.00
CA VAL A 165 -9.07 -17.70 11.62
C VAL A 165 -9.67 -16.30 11.65
N ILE A 166 -10.81 -16.14 11.00
CA ILE A 166 -11.53 -14.88 10.91
C ILE A 166 -12.95 -15.09 11.42
N ARG A 167 -13.39 -14.23 12.33
CA ARG A 167 -14.78 -14.20 12.77
C ARG A 167 -15.60 -13.33 11.80
N ILE A 168 -16.70 -13.86 11.31
CA ILE A 168 -17.58 -13.14 10.38
C ILE A 168 -18.08 -11.83 10.98
N SER A 169 -18.35 -11.81 12.29
CA SER A 169 -18.75 -10.58 13.02
C SER A 169 -17.74 -9.45 12.91
N ASP A 170 -16.45 -9.79 12.83
CA ASP A 170 -15.39 -8.79 12.83
C ASP A 170 -15.21 -8.14 11.44
N MET A 171 -15.77 -8.77 10.39
CA MET A 171 -15.64 -8.25 9.01
C MET A 171 -16.37 -6.93 8.79
N HIS A 172 -17.53 -6.72 9.42
CA HIS A 172 -18.22 -5.42 9.34
C HIS A 172 -17.42 -4.30 10.03
N LYS A 173 -16.80 -4.63 11.16
CA LYS A 173 -15.92 -3.69 11.86
C LYS A 173 -14.71 -3.36 10.99
N LEU A 174 -14.08 -4.37 10.41
CA LEU A 174 -12.90 -4.21 9.54
C LEU A 174 -13.24 -3.37 8.28
N GLU A 175 -14.43 -3.55 7.72
CA GLU A 175 -14.94 -2.75 6.59
C GLU A 175 -15.06 -1.26 6.95
N SER A 176 -15.60 -0.96 8.13
CA SER A 176 -15.69 0.42 8.63
C SER A 176 -14.32 1.00 8.95
N GLU A 177 -13.45 0.21 9.57
CA GLU A 177 -12.09 0.64 9.95
C GLU A 177 -11.22 0.95 8.72
N ILE A 178 -11.34 0.16 7.63
CA ILE A 178 -10.57 0.45 6.41
C ILE A 178 -11.12 1.69 5.69
N ALA A 179 -12.43 1.88 5.64
CA ALA A 179 -13.02 3.09 5.07
C ALA A 179 -12.58 4.35 5.82
N GLU A 180 -12.61 4.32 7.16
CA GLU A 180 -12.06 5.40 7.99
C GLU A 180 -10.57 5.61 7.75
N THR A 181 -9.79 4.53 7.65
CA THR A 181 -8.35 4.61 7.40
C THR A 181 -8.06 5.27 6.05
N LEU A 182 -8.80 4.94 5.00
CA LEU A 182 -8.66 5.59 3.70
C LEU A 182 -9.02 7.08 3.77
N SER A 183 -10.06 7.45 4.51
CA SER A 183 -10.41 8.86 4.73
C SER A 183 -9.30 9.63 5.46
N ILE A 184 -8.65 9.01 6.45
CA ILE A 184 -7.48 9.61 7.11
C ILE A 184 -6.32 9.76 6.13
N LEU A 185 -6.01 8.72 5.34
CA LEU A 185 -4.97 8.78 4.33
C LEU A 185 -5.23 9.89 3.30
N GLU A 186 -6.49 10.14 2.93
CA GLU A 186 -6.89 11.22 2.01
C GLU A 186 -6.56 12.62 2.55
N THR A 187 -6.59 12.80 3.87
CA THR A 187 -6.13 14.06 4.48
C THR A 187 -4.61 14.22 4.47
N ILE A 188 -3.87 13.13 4.34
CA ILE A 188 -2.40 13.09 4.40
C ILE A 188 -1.79 13.14 3.00
N PHE A 189 -2.15 12.17 2.14
CA PHE A 189 -1.54 11.98 0.82
C PHE A 189 -2.23 12.79 -0.27
N LEU A 190 -1.53 12.97 -1.38
CA LEU A 190 -2.09 13.60 -2.58
C LEU A 190 -3.16 12.67 -3.23
N PRO A 191 -4.13 13.22 -3.98
CA PRO A 191 -5.14 12.43 -4.68
C PRO A 191 -4.56 11.34 -5.58
N SER A 192 -3.39 11.58 -6.16
CA SER A 192 -2.66 10.61 -7.00
C SER A 192 -2.22 9.34 -6.26
N PHE A 193 -2.17 9.36 -4.94
CA PHE A 193 -1.90 8.19 -4.11
C PHE A 193 -3.03 7.15 -4.21
N PHE A 194 -4.28 7.61 -4.41
CA PHE A 194 -5.49 6.79 -4.42
C PHE A 194 -5.72 6.17 -5.80
N ASP A 195 -4.86 5.24 -6.18
CA ASP A 195 -5.05 4.41 -7.37
C ASP A 195 -6.08 3.29 -7.11
N ILE A 196 -6.37 2.52 -8.16
CA ILE A 196 -7.34 1.43 -8.08
C ILE A 196 -6.99 0.40 -6.98
N MET A 197 -5.71 0.13 -6.72
CA MET A 197 -5.28 -0.85 -5.74
C MET A 197 -5.56 -0.40 -4.30
N VAL A 198 -5.36 0.89 -4.02
CA VAL A 198 -5.74 1.49 -2.73
C VAL A 198 -7.26 1.46 -2.55
N HIS A 199 -8.03 1.79 -3.60
CA HIS A 199 -9.48 1.73 -3.55
C HIS A 199 -10.00 0.31 -3.30
N LEU A 200 -9.41 -0.72 -3.93
CA LEU A 200 -9.86 -2.10 -3.80
C LEU A 200 -9.81 -2.64 -2.36
N MET A 201 -9.03 -2.03 -1.48
CA MET A 201 -8.97 -2.42 -0.07
C MET A 201 -10.35 -2.39 0.61
N VAL A 202 -11.25 -1.46 0.23
CA VAL A 202 -12.61 -1.36 0.80
C VAL A 202 -13.43 -2.63 0.53
N HIS A 203 -13.19 -3.31 -0.58
CA HIS A 203 -13.95 -4.48 -1.00
C HIS A 203 -13.44 -5.80 -0.40
N LEU A 204 -12.20 -5.83 0.11
CA LEU A 204 -11.58 -7.06 0.61
C LEU A 204 -12.33 -7.69 1.80
N PRO A 205 -12.84 -6.96 2.81
CA PRO A 205 -13.58 -7.56 3.92
C PRO A 205 -14.85 -8.30 3.45
N THR A 206 -15.59 -7.71 2.53
CA THR A 206 -16.77 -8.37 1.92
C THR A 206 -16.38 -9.64 1.19
N GLN A 207 -15.27 -9.63 0.43
CA GLN A 207 -14.79 -10.84 -0.25
C GLN A 207 -14.32 -11.92 0.72
N VAL A 208 -13.64 -11.56 1.80
CA VAL A 208 -13.24 -12.50 2.85
C VAL A 208 -14.46 -13.14 3.52
N ARG A 209 -15.53 -12.39 3.73
CA ARG A 209 -16.80 -12.91 4.27
C ARG A 209 -17.44 -13.96 3.37
N ILE A 210 -17.33 -13.81 2.04
CA ILE A 210 -17.93 -14.72 1.06
C ILE A 210 -17.02 -15.92 0.78
N ALA A 211 -15.74 -15.69 0.59
CA ALA A 211 -14.77 -16.68 0.09
C ALA A 211 -13.81 -17.23 1.16
N GLY A 212 -13.92 -16.79 2.41
CA GLY A 212 -13.05 -17.20 3.50
C GLY A 212 -11.69 -16.50 3.55
N PRO A 213 -10.83 -16.90 4.50
CA PRO A 213 -9.54 -16.25 4.75
C PRO A 213 -8.61 -16.29 3.53
N VAL A 214 -7.90 -15.18 3.30
CA VAL A 214 -7.04 -14.97 2.13
C VAL A 214 -5.93 -16.01 2.04
N GLN A 215 -5.34 -16.42 3.16
CA GLN A 215 -4.21 -17.36 3.17
C GLN A 215 -4.51 -18.71 2.52
N PHE A 216 -5.78 -19.17 2.49
CA PHE A 216 -6.17 -20.43 1.88
C PHE A 216 -6.46 -20.33 0.38
N ARG A 217 -6.45 -19.11 -0.17
CA ARG A 217 -6.77 -18.84 -1.57
C ARG A 217 -5.73 -17.95 -2.28
N ASN A 218 -4.62 -17.65 -1.62
CA ASN A 218 -3.53 -16.92 -2.24
C ASN A 218 -2.69 -17.84 -3.16
N MET A 219 -2.02 -17.24 -4.14
CA MET A 219 -1.26 -17.97 -5.16
C MET A 219 0.23 -18.10 -4.83
N TYR A 220 0.70 -17.64 -3.67
CA TYR A 220 2.12 -17.72 -3.27
C TYR A 220 2.80 -19.09 -3.51
N PRO A 221 2.14 -20.24 -3.21
CA PRO A 221 2.77 -21.53 -3.43
C PRO A 221 2.96 -21.88 -4.92
N VAL A 222 2.17 -21.28 -5.81
CA VAL A 222 2.16 -21.59 -7.25
C VAL A 222 3.09 -20.64 -8.03
N GLU A 223 3.31 -19.43 -7.53
CA GLU A 223 4.15 -18.41 -8.18
C GLU A 223 5.63 -18.48 -7.77
N ARG A 224 6.03 -19.47 -7.02
CA ARG A 224 7.41 -19.68 -6.58
C ARG A 224 8.29 -20.29 -7.66
#